data_d642060be226fa644e8626fc5582ea34
#
_entry.id   d642060be226fa644e8626fc5582ea34
#
_cell.length_a   1.000
_cell.length_b   1.000
_cell.length_c   1.000
_cell.angle_alpha   90.00
_cell.angle_beta   90.00
_cell.angle_gamma   90.00
#
_symmetry.space_group_name_H-M   'P 1'
#
loop_
_entity.id
_entity.type
_entity.pdbx_description
1 polymer ?
#
loop_
_entity_poly.entity_id
_entity_poly.type
_entity_poly.pdbx_seq_one_letter_code
_entity_poly.pdbx_strand_id
1 'polypeptide(L)'
;MNKILKTLLVFLGIGILSVGLVAQTVSAGRYDGDIQSRVSQQLAAKKEFRNLHAATEDGMVTLTGTVDVYQQKLDAAKKVRKTGKVQGVRNLIVVSSNVPDAQLAAQLDRKLYFDRIGYDNRFNFVTVTVKDGVATVSGETRTDVGRDSALALVNRMPGVKDVMNEIKVSGVYL
;
A
#
# COMPACT_ATOMS: atom_id res chain seq x y z
N MET A 1 -46.72 25.64 67.59
CA MET A 1 -47.15 24.30 68.05
C MET A 1 -47.14 23.33 66.86
N ASN A 2 -46.20 22.38 66.89
CA ASN A 2 -46.22 21.05 66.35
C ASN A 2 -45.64 20.82 64.96
N LYS A 3 -44.74 20.18 65.09
CA LYS A 3 -44.19 18.79 64.94
C LYS A 3 -43.50 18.56 63.62
N ILE A 4 -42.27 18.56 63.76
CA ILE A 4 -41.21 18.00 62.93
C ILE A 4 -41.54 16.56 62.60
N LEU A 5 -41.56 16.18 61.32
CA LEU A 5 -41.44 14.78 60.91
C LEU A 5 -40.21 14.64 60.02
N LYS A 6 -39.22 14.01 60.61
CA LYS A 6 -37.99 13.61 59.95
C LYS A 6 -38.33 12.46 59.00
N THR A 7 -38.13 12.65 57.71
CA THR A 7 -38.08 11.55 56.76
C THR A 7 -36.66 11.40 56.32
N LEU A 8 -36.01 10.37 56.82
CA LEU A 8 -34.69 9.91 56.48
C LEU A 8 -34.78 9.12 55.16
N LEU A 9 -34.39 9.73 54.06
CA LEU A 9 -34.29 9.07 52.76
C LEU A 9 -32.89 8.43 52.63
N VAL A 10 -32.86 7.12 52.83
CA VAL A 10 -31.69 6.28 52.56
C VAL A 10 -31.58 6.11 51.07
N PHE A 11 -30.67 6.84 50.43
CA PHE A 11 -30.26 6.55 49.06
C PHE A 11 -29.32 5.32 49.05
N LEU A 12 -29.90 4.21 48.71
CA LEU A 12 -29.13 2.98 48.42
C LEU A 12 -28.47 3.24 47.04
N GLY A 13 -27.19 3.63 47.04
CA GLY A 13 -26.42 3.78 45.84
C GLY A 13 -26.15 2.42 45.20
N ILE A 14 -26.86 2.11 44.15
CA ILE A 14 -26.49 1.03 43.26
C ILE A 14 -25.28 1.49 42.42
N GLY A 15 -24.09 1.15 42.90
CA GLY A 15 -22.89 1.28 42.16
C GLY A 15 -22.92 0.29 41.00
N ILE A 16 -23.28 0.77 39.80
CA ILE A 16 -23.05 0.01 38.58
C ILE A 16 -21.56 0.00 38.34
N LEU A 17 -20.90 -1.07 38.72
CA LEU A 17 -19.55 -1.39 38.29
C LEU A 17 -19.60 -1.61 36.77
N SER A 18 -19.32 -0.58 36.00
CA SER A 18 -18.98 -0.73 34.58
C SER A 18 -17.54 -1.25 34.46
N VAL A 19 -17.32 -2.50 34.88
CA VAL A 19 -16.13 -3.26 34.52
C VAL A 19 -16.44 -3.97 33.22
N GLY A 20 -16.02 -3.43 32.15
CA GLY A 20 -16.14 -4.16 30.89
C GLY A 20 -15.94 -3.26 29.70
N LEU A 21 -14.77 -3.16 29.21
CA LEU A 21 -14.35 -3.08 27.81
C LEU A 21 -12.97 -2.44 27.63
N VAL A 22 -12.02 -2.78 28.49
CA VAL A 22 -10.61 -2.39 28.29
C VAL A 22 -9.76 -3.57 27.84
N ALA A 23 -10.35 -4.78 27.75
CA ALA A 23 -9.57 -6.01 27.51
C ALA A 23 -9.26 -6.29 26.03
N GLN A 24 -9.81 -5.56 25.06
CA GLN A 24 -9.57 -5.85 23.64
C GLN A 24 -8.48 -4.98 22.99
N THR A 25 -8.14 -3.83 23.53
CA THR A 25 -7.09 -2.95 22.98
C THR A 25 -5.67 -3.40 23.37
N VAL A 26 -5.52 -4.12 24.47
CA VAL A 26 -4.20 -4.57 24.96
C VAL A 26 -3.60 -5.70 24.10
N SER A 27 -4.42 -6.39 23.32
CA SER A 27 -3.97 -7.51 22.49
C SER A 27 -3.37 -7.09 21.16
N ALA A 28 -3.88 -6.05 20.53
CA ALA A 28 -3.43 -5.59 19.20
C ALA A 28 -2.06 -4.89 19.28
N GLY A 29 -1.87 -3.97 20.20
CA GLY A 29 -0.60 -3.26 20.41
C GLY A 29 0.52 -4.09 21.04
N ARG A 30 0.22 -5.30 21.56
CA ARG A 30 1.20 -6.16 22.25
C ARG A 30 2.43 -6.50 21.41
N TYR A 31 2.28 -6.53 20.09
CA TYR A 31 3.35 -6.91 19.17
C TYR A 31 3.90 -5.74 18.37
N ASP A 32 3.40 -4.53 18.57
CA ASP A 32 3.79 -3.37 17.74
C ASP A 32 5.27 -3.05 17.84
N GLY A 33 5.87 -3.12 19.01
CA GLY A 33 7.31 -2.92 19.19
C GLY A 33 8.17 -3.95 18.45
N ASP A 34 7.75 -5.23 18.47
CA ASP A 34 8.41 -6.32 17.74
C ASP A 34 8.27 -6.15 16.21
N ILE A 35 7.05 -5.84 15.75
CA ILE A 35 6.78 -5.55 14.33
C ILE A 35 7.59 -4.34 13.88
N GLN A 36 7.55 -3.24 14.63
CA GLN A 36 8.27 -2.00 14.33
C GLN A 36 9.77 -2.25 14.17
N SER A 37 10.37 -2.99 15.11
CA SER A 37 11.81 -3.31 15.09
C SER A 37 12.17 -4.13 13.84
N ARG A 38 11.43 -5.20 13.56
CA ARG A 38 11.67 -6.06 12.39
C ARG A 38 11.48 -5.32 11.07
N VAL A 39 10.42 -4.52 10.95
CA VAL A 39 10.16 -3.73 9.75
C VAL A 39 11.28 -2.70 9.53
N SER A 40 11.70 -1.98 10.58
CA SER A 40 12.79 -1.01 10.48
C SER A 40 14.09 -1.67 10.04
N GLN A 41 14.45 -2.83 10.59
CA GLN A 41 15.63 -3.59 10.17
C GLN A 41 15.53 -4.04 8.70
N GLN A 42 14.36 -4.52 8.26
CA GLN A 42 14.13 -4.96 6.89
C GLN A 42 14.23 -3.82 5.86
N LEU A 43 13.77 -2.62 6.23
CA LEU A 43 13.90 -1.43 5.38
C LEU A 43 15.36 -0.96 5.34
N ALA A 44 16.03 -0.88 6.50
CA ALA A 44 17.43 -0.46 6.59
C ALA A 44 18.40 -1.38 5.83
N ALA A 45 18.07 -2.67 5.72
CA ALA A 45 18.89 -3.66 5.01
C ALA A 45 18.99 -3.41 3.50
N LYS A 46 18.14 -2.53 2.93
CA LYS A 46 18.12 -2.23 1.50
C LYS A 46 18.41 -0.76 1.23
N LYS A 47 19.41 -0.49 0.41
CA LYS A 47 19.82 0.87 0.04
C LYS A 47 18.69 1.69 -0.58
N GLU A 48 17.84 1.05 -1.37
CA GLU A 48 16.68 1.65 -2.03
C GLU A 48 15.57 2.09 -1.07
N PHE A 49 15.57 1.60 0.19
CA PHE A 49 14.54 1.90 1.19
C PHE A 49 15.04 2.82 2.32
N ARG A 50 16.26 3.37 2.21
CA ARG A 50 16.87 4.20 3.26
C ARG A 50 16.07 5.46 3.62
N ASN A 51 15.27 5.97 2.68
CA ASN A 51 14.43 7.16 2.87
C ASN A 51 13.00 6.78 3.30
N LEU A 52 12.77 5.51 3.64
CA LEU A 52 11.47 5.05 4.10
C LEU A 52 11.43 4.97 5.63
N HIS A 53 10.26 5.29 6.15
CA HIS A 53 9.94 5.19 7.56
C HIS A 53 8.70 4.31 7.74
N ALA A 54 8.64 3.59 8.84
CA ALA A 54 7.49 2.79 9.23
C ALA A 54 7.01 3.23 10.61
N ALA A 55 5.70 3.25 10.80
CA ALA A 55 5.06 3.38 12.10
C ALA A 55 4.07 2.22 12.24
N THR A 56 4.05 1.58 13.42
CA THR A 56 3.18 0.43 13.68
C THR A 56 2.21 0.77 14.79
N GLU A 57 0.92 0.53 14.55
CA GLU A 57 -0.16 0.72 15.50
C GLU A 57 -1.19 -0.40 15.30
N ASP A 58 -1.50 -1.13 16.35
CA ASP A 58 -2.45 -2.26 16.35
C ASP A 58 -2.19 -3.30 15.23
N GLY A 59 -0.91 -3.59 14.97
CA GLY A 59 -0.50 -4.51 13.90
C GLY A 59 -0.60 -3.94 12.48
N MET A 60 -1.09 -2.70 12.34
CA MET A 60 -1.11 -1.97 11.08
C MET A 60 0.18 -1.20 10.89
N VAL A 61 0.88 -1.42 9.78
CA VAL A 61 2.12 -0.70 9.45
C VAL A 61 1.84 0.39 8.43
N THR A 62 2.11 1.63 8.80
CA THR A 62 2.08 2.78 7.90
C THR A 62 3.49 3.05 7.37
N LEU A 63 3.66 2.97 6.05
CA LEU A 63 4.91 3.29 5.35
C LEU A 63 4.86 4.71 4.79
N THR A 64 5.89 5.51 5.07
CA THR A 64 6.05 6.88 4.56
C THR A 64 7.46 7.08 4.01
N GLY A 65 7.68 8.18 3.33
CA GLY A 65 8.97 8.54 2.74
C GLY A 65 8.95 8.55 1.22
N THR A 66 10.11 8.51 0.60
CA THR A 66 10.26 8.64 -0.84
C THR A 66 11.08 7.53 -1.45
N VAL A 67 10.75 7.16 -2.69
CA VAL A 67 11.48 6.23 -3.55
C VAL A 67 11.64 6.80 -4.95
N ASP A 68 12.55 6.23 -5.74
CA ASP A 68 12.88 6.72 -7.09
C ASP A 68 11.93 6.16 -8.16
N VAL A 69 11.41 4.94 -7.96
CA VAL A 69 10.51 4.28 -8.92
C VAL A 69 9.34 3.60 -8.21
N TYR A 70 8.21 3.49 -8.91
CA TYR A 70 6.99 2.90 -8.37
C TYR A 70 7.15 1.43 -7.93
N GLN A 71 7.98 0.67 -8.62
CA GLN A 71 8.30 -0.71 -8.22
C GLN A 71 8.84 -0.80 -6.79
N GLN A 72 9.69 0.14 -6.36
CA GLN A 72 10.23 0.16 -5.00
C GLN A 72 9.13 0.39 -3.95
N LYS A 73 8.13 1.24 -4.25
CA LYS A 73 6.94 1.44 -3.40
C LYS A 73 6.16 0.13 -3.23
N LEU A 74 5.97 -0.63 -4.30
CA LEU A 74 5.30 -1.93 -4.26
C LEU A 74 6.12 -2.98 -3.49
N ASP A 75 7.42 -3.03 -3.74
CA ASP A 75 8.34 -4.00 -3.11
C ASP A 75 8.46 -3.75 -1.61
N ALA A 76 8.51 -2.50 -1.17
CA ALA A 76 8.51 -2.14 0.24
C ALA A 76 7.24 -2.66 0.95
N ALA A 77 6.07 -2.37 0.40
CA ALA A 77 4.80 -2.86 0.95
C ALA A 77 4.71 -4.39 0.96
N LYS A 78 5.13 -5.04 -0.13
CA LYS A 78 5.17 -6.51 -0.24
C LYS A 78 6.11 -7.13 0.80
N LYS A 79 7.27 -6.51 1.04
CA LYS A 79 8.23 -6.97 2.03
C LYS A 79 7.66 -6.88 3.44
N VAL A 80 7.05 -5.74 3.78
CA VAL A 80 6.46 -5.50 5.09
C VAL A 80 5.28 -6.43 5.38
N ARG A 81 4.39 -6.69 4.39
CA ARG A 81 3.29 -7.66 4.54
C ARG A 81 3.73 -9.07 4.89
N LYS A 82 4.96 -9.45 4.51
CA LYS A 82 5.54 -10.76 4.84
C LYS A 82 6.15 -10.82 6.24
N THR A 83 6.24 -9.72 6.96
CA THR A 83 6.70 -9.68 8.34
C THR A 83 5.64 -10.31 9.24
N GLY A 84 6.05 -11.27 10.05
CA GLY A 84 5.11 -11.98 10.95
C GLY A 84 4.35 -11.02 11.86
N LYS A 85 3.06 -11.30 12.06
CA LYS A 85 2.11 -10.54 12.90
C LYS A 85 1.64 -9.19 12.33
N VAL A 86 2.11 -8.78 11.14
CA VAL A 86 1.55 -7.61 10.43
C VAL A 86 0.13 -7.95 9.95
N GLN A 87 -0.85 -7.17 10.37
CA GLN A 87 -2.26 -7.33 9.99
C GLN A 87 -2.57 -6.59 8.68
N GLY A 88 -1.93 -5.46 8.46
CA GLY A 88 -2.10 -4.66 7.25
C GLY A 88 -0.98 -3.67 7.01
N VAL A 89 -0.92 -3.15 5.78
CA VAL A 89 0.07 -2.13 5.39
C VAL A 89 -0.64 -0.97 4.71
N ARG A 90 -0.51 0.21 5.31
CA ARG A 90 -0.89 1.48 4.70
C ARG A 90 0.32 2.06 3.99
N ASN A 91 0.30 2.08 2.66
CA ASN A 91 1.44 2.52 1.86
C ASN A 91 1.28 3.98 1.40
N LEU A 92 1.84 4.91 2.15
CA LEU A 92 1.87 6.35 1.87
C LEU A 92 3.21 6.80 1.27
N ILE A 93 4.00 5.87 0.72
CA ILE A 93 5.27 6.18 0.05
C ILE A 93 4.99 7.03 -1.19
N VAL A 94 5.77 8.08 -1.37
CA VAL A 94 5.71 8.95 -2.54
C VAL A 94 6.84 8.58 -3.50
N VAL A 95 6.55 8.50 -4.80
CA VAL A 95 7.58 8.36 -5.83
C VAL A 95 8.06 9.75 -6.21
N SER A 96 9.36 9.98 -6.04
CA SER A 96 10.00 11.25 -6.41
C SER A 96 10.17 11.30 -7.92
N SER A 97 9.48 12.22 -8.59
CA SER A 97 9.57 12.38 -10.04
C SER A 97 9.26 13.82 -10.46
N ASN A 98 10.08 14.33 -11.39
CA ASN A 98 9.91 15.62 -12.07
C ASN A 98 9.81 15.44 -13.59
N VAL A 99 9.50 14.22 -14.07
CA VAL A 99 9.37 13.97 -15.52
C VAL A 99 8.00 14.46 -15.98
N PRO A 100 7.93 15.34 -17.00
CA PRO A 100 6.65 15.78 -17.58
C PRO A 100 5.87 14.61 -18.20
N ASP A 101 4.55 14.62 -18.07
CA ASP A 101 3.67 13.53 -18.52
C ASP A 101 3.85 13.17 -20.00
N ALA A 102 3.96 14.18 -20.88
CA ALA A 102 4.17 13.96 -22.31
C ALA A 102 5.50 13.24 -22.61
N GLN A 103 6.57 13.60 -21.89
CA GLN A 103 7.87 12.94 -22.02
C GLN A 103 7.81 11.51 -21.48
N LEU A 104 7.16 11.32 -20.34
CA LEU A 104 6.99 10.00 -19.71
C LEU A 104 6.15 9.06 -20.59
N ALA A 105 5.03 9.56 -21.15
CA ALA A 105 4.21 8.81 -22.08
C ALA A 105 5.01 8.36 -23.31
N ALA A 106 5.78 9.24 -23.93
CA ALA A 106 6.61 8.92 -25.09
C ALA A 106 7.71 7.87 -24.75
N GLN A 107 8.29 7.96 -23.55
CA GLN A 107 9.29 6.98 -23.10
C GLN A 107 8.68 5.62 -22.85
N LEU A 108 7.51 5.56 -22.20
CA LEU A 108 6.78 4.33 -21.95
C LEU A 108 6.32 3.66 -23.24
N ASP A 109 5.74 4.43 -24.18
CA ASP A 109 5.29 3.91 -25.47
C ASP A 109 6.45 3.32 -26.26
N ARG A 110 7.58 4.03 -26.34
CA ARG A 110 8.79 3.53 -26.98
C ARG A 110 9.28 2.24 -26.34
N LYS A 111 9.30 2.17 -25.02
CA LYS A 111 9.78 1.00 -24.30
C LYS A 111 8.85 -0.22 -24.50
N LEU A 112 7.55 -0.03 -24.40
CA LEU A 112 6.56 -1.06 -24.72
C LEU A 112 6.68 -1.53 -26.17
N TYR A 113 6.96 -0.62 -27.11
CA TYR A 113 7.18 -0.94 -28.52
C TYR A 113 8.42 -1.81 -28.74
N PHE A 114 9.56 -1.48 -28.15
CA PHE A 114 10.81 -2.24 -28.32
C PHE A 114 10.74 -3.61 -27.63
N ASP A 115 10.17 -3.72 -26.45
CA ASP A 115 9.96 -5.01 -25.79
C ASP A 115 8.98 -5.91 -26.57
N ARG A 116 8.08 -5.31 -27.36
CA ARG A 116 7.15 -5.99 -28.28
C ARG A 116 7.89 -6.74 -29.39
N ILE A 117 8.96 -6.14 -29.92
CA ILE A 117 9.76 -6.74 -31.01
C ILE A 117 10.63 -7.90 -30.53
N GLY A 118 11.11 -7.84 -29.28
CA GLY A 118 12.02 -8.83 -28.72
C GLY A 118 11.37 -10.09 -28.14
N TYR A 119 10.06 -10.06 -27.82
CA TYR A 119 9.36 -11.09 -27.07
C TYR A 119 8.00 -11.50 -27.66
N ASP A 120 7.99 -11.89 -28.93
CA ASP A 120 6.88 -12.64 -29.48
C ASP A 120 5.49 -11.97 -29.37
N ASN A 121 5.35 -10.73 -29.86
CA ASN A 121 4.06 -10.02 -30.00
C ASN A 121 3.17 -9.91 -28.74
N ARG A 122 3.72 -10.08 -27.54
CA ARG A 122 2.96 -10.15 -26.27
C ARG A 122 2.23 -8.86 -25.94
N PHE A 123 2.67 -7.71 -26.44
CA PHE A 123 2.14 -6.38 -26.10
C PHE A 123 1.54 -5.64 -27.30
N ASN A 124 1.18 -6.34 -28.37
CA ASN A 124 0.71 -5.69 -29.62
C ASN A 124 -0.50 -4.79 -29.43
N PHE A 125 -1.28 -5.03 -28.37
CA PHE A 125 -2.52 -4.31 -28.09
C PHE A 125 -2.49 -3.55 -26.77
N VAL A 126 -1.31 -3.32 -26.19
CA VAL A 126 -1.16 -2.56 -24.95
C VAL A 126 -0.73 -1.13 -25.28
N THR A 127 -1.45 -0.16 -24.74
CA THR A 127 -1.19 1.27 -24.84
C THR A 127 -1.02 1.88 -23.45
N VAL A 128 -0.37 3.03 -23.37
CA VAL A 128 -0.18 3.74 -22.12
C VAL A 128 -0.51 5.23 -22.29
N THR A 129 -1.25 5.77 -21.33
CA THR A 129 -1.47 7.21 -21.19
C THR A 129 -0.95 7.66 -19.84
N VAL A 130 -0.49 8.91 -19.73
CA VAL A 130 0.04 9.45 -18.47
C VAL A 130 -0.67 10.74 -18.14
N LYS A 131 -1.10 10.87 -16.88
CA LYS A 131 -1.66 12.09 -16.32
C LYS A 131 -1.19 12.26 -14.87
N ASP A 132 -0.59 13.41 -14.55
CA ASP A 132 -0.07 13.74 -13.21
C ASP A 132 0.95 12.70 -12.68
N GLY A 133 1.66 12.02 -13.61
CA GLY A 133 2.59 10.94 -13.32
C GLY A 133 1.92 9.57 -13.09
N VAL A 134 0.59 9.48 -13.18
CA VAL A 134 -0.15 8.21 -13.14
C VAL A 134 -0.18 7.61 -14.54
N ALA A 135 0.37 6.41 -14.71
CA ALA A 135 0.36 5.69 -15.97
C ALA A 135 -0.86 4.75 -16.02
N THR A 136 -1.80 5.03 -16.92
CA THR A 136 -2.91 4.12 -17.22
C THR A 136 -2.49 3.20 -18.36
N VAL A 137 -2.39 1.90 -18.07
CA VAL A 137 -2.02 0.86 -19.04
C VAL A 137 -3.28 0.10 -19.45
N SER A 138 -3.65 0.23 -20.72
CA SER A 138 -4.89 -0.33 -21.26
C SER A 138 -4.63 -1.20 -22.48
N GLY A 139 -5.64 -1.96 -22.88
CA GLY A 139 -5.58 -2.84 -24.06
C GLY A 139 -5.81 -4.30 -23.70
N GLU A 140 -5.22 -5.20 -24.47
CA GLU A 140 -5.45 -6.63 -24.35
C GLU A 140 -4.15 -7.44 -24.42
N THR A 141 -4.06 -8.48 -23.61
CA THR A 141 -3.00 -9.51 -23.66
C THR A 141 -3.62 -10.89 -23.71
N ARG A 142 -2.92 -11.85 -24.30
CA ARG A 142 -3.39 -13.25 -24.35
C ARG A 142 -3.29 -13.97 -23.03
N THR A 143 -2.35 -13.58 -22.17
CA THR A 143 -2.03 -14.29 -20.93
C THR A 143 -1.83 -13.31 -19.77
N ASP A 144 -2.01 -13.79 -18.54
CA ASP A 144 -1.64 -13.06 -17.33
C ASP A 144 -0.15 -12.68 -17.31
N VAL A 145 0.72 -13.57 -17.81
CA VAL A 145 2.16 -13.31 -17.92
C VAL A 145 2.45 -12.10 -18.82
N GLY A 146 1.71 -11.97 -19.92
CA GLY A 146 1.80 -10.80 -20.81
C GLY A 146 1.43 -9.50 -20.08
N ARG A 147 0.27 -9.50 -19.40
CA ARG A 147 -0.17 -8.37 -18.57
C ARG A 147 0.86 -8.01 -17.52
N ASP A 148 1.29 -8.99 -16.72
CA ASP A 148 2.21 -8.76 -15.60
C ASP A 148 3.58 -8.28 -16.09
N SER A 149 4.04 -8.73 -17.26
CA SER A 149 5.26 -8.26 -17.89
C SER A 149 5.16 -6.80 -18.34
N ALA A 150 4.05 -6.40 -18.95
CA ALA A 150 3.80 -5.01 -19.34
C ALA A 150 3.77 -4.08 -18.10
N LEU A 151 3.04 -4.49 -17.06
CA LEU A 151 2.99 -3.75 -15.80
C LEU A 151 4.35 -3.65 -15.11
N ALA A 152 5.14 -4.73 -15.10
CA ALA A 152 6.48 -4.73 -14.51
C ALA A 152 7.42 -3.76 -15.22
N LEU A 153 7.28 -3.60 -16.53
CA LEU A 153 8.02 -2.62 -17.32
C LEU A 153 7.64 -1.20 -16.93
N VAL A 154 6.34 -0.90 -16.86
CA VAL A 154 5.83 0.41 -16.49
C VAL A 154 6.21 0.76 -15.05
N ASN A 155 6.06 -0.17 -14.10
CA ASN A 155 6.37 0.03 -12.68
C ASN A 155 7.84 0.42 -12.43
N ARG A 156 8.75 0.00 -13.29
CA ARG A 156 10.19 0.29 -13.19
C ARG A 156 10.61 1.56 -13.92
N MET A 157 9.70 2.21 -14.63
CA MET A 157 10.03 3.43 -15.36
C MET A 157 10.18 4.61 -14.39
N PRO A 158 11.34 5.30 -14.39
CA PRO A 158 11.48 6.55 -13.64
C PRO A 158 10.47 7.58 -14.13
N GLY A 159 9.80 8.23 -13.20
CA GLY A 159 8.75 9.19 -13.51
C GLY A 159 7.34 8.71 -13.22
N VAL A 160 7.11 7.41 -13.26
CA VAL A 160 5.82 6.81 -12.91
C VAL A 160 5.62 6.88 -11.41
N LYS A 161 4.58 7.61 -10.98
CA LYS A 161 4.19 7.76 -9.56
C LYS A 161 3.18 6.72 -9.11
N ASP A 162 2.32 6.29 -10.04
CA ASP A 162 1.31 5.26 -9.82
C ASP A 162 0.92 4.60 -11.15
N VAL A 163 0.32 3.40 -11.08
CA VAL A 163 -0.08 2.63 -12.26
C VAL A 163 -1.51 2.15 -12.13
N MET A 164 -2.34 2.52 -13.10
CA MET A 164 -3.68 1.98 -13.28
C MET A 164 -3.66 0.88 -14.33
N ASN A 165 -4.11 -0.31 -13.95
CA ASN A 165 -4.18 -1.47 -14.83
C ASN A 165 -5.58 -1.63 -15.40
N GLU A 166 -5.71 -1.40 -16.70
CA GLU A 166 -6.93 -1.62 -17.49
C GLU A 166 -6.71 -2.67 -18.62
N ILE A 167 -5.66 -3.49 -18.49
CA ILE A 167 -5.37 -4.56 -19.44
C ILE A 167 -6.36 -5.69 -19.24
N LYS A 168 -7.01 -6.09 -20.33
CA LYS A 168 -7.85 -7.30 -20.40
C LYS A 168 -7.00 -8.49 -20.80
N VAL A 169 -7.29 -9.66 -20.22
CA VAL A 169 -6.67 -10.93 -20.60
C VAL A 169 -7.70 -11.77 -21.33
N SER A 170 -7.46 -12.04 -22.62
CA SER A 170 -8.42 -12.74 -23.47
C SER A 170 -8.51 -14.25 -23.24
N GLY A 171 -7.45 -14.84 -22.68
CA GLY A 171 -7.44 -16.28 -22.35
C GLY A 171 -7.55 -17.22 -23.57
N VAL A 172 -7.36 -16.72 -24.77
CA VAL A 172 -7.41 -17.55 -25.98
C VAL A 172 -6.10 -18.30 -26.10
N TYR A 173 -6.10 -19.54 -25.65
CA TYR A 173 -5.05 -20.52 -25.96
C TYR A 173 -5.40 -21.12 -27.32
N LEU A 174 -4.57 -20.84 -28.33
CA LEU A 174 -4.59 -21.58 -29.60
C LEU A 174 -3.79 -22.86 -29.45
#